data_5446917936f6bb5bd03f3cb096ec3895
#
_entry.id   5446917936f6bb5bd03f3cb096ec3895
#
_cell.length_a   1.000
_cell.length_b   1.000
_cell.length_c   1.000
_cell.angle_alpha   90.00
_cell.angle_beta   90.00
_cell.angle_gamma   90.00
#
_symmetry.space_group_name_H-M   'P 1'
#
loop_
_entity.id
_entity.type
_entity.pdbx_description
1 polymer ?
#
loop_
_entity_poly.entity_id
_entity_poly.type
_entity_poly.pdbx_seq_one_letter_code
_entity_poly.pdbx_strand_id
1 'polypeptide(L)'
;MSLSPTLLGGLFGDSAVDAVFSDQARLQAMLDVERALARAQVRCGVIPAAALAPIEAACRADLYALPALSAATALAGNPAIPLVKALTAQVKANDAEAARWVHWGATSQDIIDTGAVLQLRTAVGQVQARLQVLCTALARLAEAERGTGLPGRTLLQQAVPVTFGLKAAGWLDALQRSQRRLDALAEDTLVLQFGGAAGTLASLQTRGLDVAEALAAELQLPLPALPWHTARDRIAELGSVFALLTGSLGKIASDIVLLMQSEVAEAFEPAGEGKGSSSAMPHKRNPVGCVAAIAAATRVPGLLSTLFSAMPQPHERAAGQWHAEWETVPEIVRLCAGSLAQVEMVVQGLQLDRARMRQHLDSHGGLLYAEAVAVTLGERIGKSAAHALVEQAAKQALAQSQHLRDVLGQTPEVTAQLSAAQLDALFAADSWRGMADTWIDRVLARG
;
A
#
# COMPACT_ATOMS: atom_id res chain seq x y z
N MET A 1 23.80 11.10 6.73
CA MET A 1 23.84 10.17 7.90
C MET A 1 22.66 9.24 7.74
N SER A 2 22.88 7.93 7.72
CA SER A 2 21.76 6.97 7.77
C SER A 2 20.99 7.18 9.07
N LEU A 3 19.65 7.05 9.02
CA LEU A 3 18.86 6.94 10.24
C LEU A 3 19.53 5.91 11.15
N SER A 4 19.70 6.24 12.43
CA SER A 4 20.13 5.23 13.40
C SER A 4 19.12 4.08 13.30
N PRO A 5 19.53 2.83 12.98
CA PRO A 5 18.60 1.74 12.82
C PRO A 5 17.81 1.56 14.12
N THR A 6 16.49 1.65 14.03
CA THR A 6 15.66 1.27 15.16
C THR A 6 15.58 -0.24 15.23
N LEU A 7 15.45 -0.82 16.42
CA LEU A 7 15.38 -2.27 16.62
C LEU A 7 14.30 -2.94 15.74
N LEU A 8 13.19 -2.26 15.51
CA LEU A 8 12.04 -2.79 14.75
C LEU A 8 11.98 -2.25 13.31
N GLY A 9 12.83 -1.30 12.95
CA GLY A 9 12.80 -0.63 11.63
C GLY A 9 12.96 -1.60 10.46
N GLY A 10 13.88 -2.56 10.57
CA GLY A 10 14.10 -3.57 9.54
C GLY A 10 12.95 -4.56 9.35
N LEU A 11 12.04 -4.68 10.33
CA LEU A 11 10.86 -5.54 10.24
C LEU A 11 9.66 -4.84 9.61
N PHE A 12 9.41 -3.57 10.00
CA PHE A 12 8.19 -2.84 9.67
C PHE A 12 8.40 -1.69 8.68
N GLY A 13 9.64 -1.31 8.39
CA GLY A 13 9.99 -0.21 7.51
C GLY A 13 10.61 -0.66 6.19
N ASP A 14 10.77 0.31 5.31
CA ASP A 14 11.61 0.26 4.11
C ASP A 14 12.67 1.36 4.23
N SER A 15 13.94 0.99 4.14
CA SER A 15 15.05 1.93 4.42
C SER A 15 15.07 3.14 3.48
N ALA A 16 14.63 2.97 2.23
CA ALA A 16 14.58 4.05 1.26
C ALA A 16 13.47 5.05 1.61
N VAL A 17 12.26 4.56 1.94
CA VAL A 17 11.14 5.39 2.37
C VAL A 17 11.39 6.00 3.77
N ASP A 18 11.99 5.24 4.69
CA ASP A 18 12.38 5.75 6.01
C ASP A 18 13.36 6.93 5.90
N ALA A 19 14.31 6.88 4.96
CA ALA A 19 15.23 7.96 4.71
C ALA A 19 14.55 9.26 4.24
N VAL A 20 13.46 9.15 3.47
CA VAL A 20 12.66 10.29 3.01
C VAL A 20 12.04 11.06 4.18
N PHE A 21 11.64 10.36 5.24
CA PHE A 21 11.00 10.97 6.41
C PHE A 21 11.96 11.20 7.58
N SER A 22 13.28 11.11 7.35
CA SER A 22 14.25 11.50 8.37
C SER A 22 14.17 12.99 8.69
N ASP A 23 14.57 13.39 9.90
CA ASP A 23 14.61 14.79 10.30
C ASP A 23 15.54 15.61 9.39
N GLN A 24 16.65 15.03 8.93
CA GLN A 24 17.55 15.68 7.99
C GLN A 24 16.87 15.92 6.63
N ALA A 25 16.11 14.94 6.12
CA ALA A 25 15.36 15.07 4.87
C ALA A 25 14.19 16.05 5.02
N ARG A 26 13.49 16.04 6.15
CA ARG A 26 12.44 17.01 6.46
C ARG A 26 12.98 18.44 6.50
N LEU A 27 14.12 18.62 7.15
CA LEU A 27 14.80 19.91 7.19
C LEU A 27 15.21 20.37 5.80
N GLN A 28 15.79 19.48 4.99
CA GLN A 28 16.18 19.80 3.61
C GLN A 28 14.97 20.15 2.75
N ALA A 29 13.87 19.41 2.87
CA ALA A 29 12.64 19.69 2.12
C ALA A 29 12.09 21.10 2.43
N MET A 30 12.07 21.51 3.70
CA MET A 30 11.67 22.87 4.08
C MET A 30 12.65 23.94 3.50
N LEU A 31 13.95 23.67 3.51
CA LEU A 31 14.95 24.55 2.91
C LEU A 31 14.86 24.61 1.38
N ASP A 32 14.49 23.52 0.74
CA ASP A 32 14.23 23.50 -0.71
C ASP A 32 13.04 24.39 -1.08
N VAL A 33 11.99 24.43 -0.23
CA VAL A 33 10.88 25.37 -0.39
C VAL A 33 11.33 26.82 -0.24
N GLU A 34 12.13 27.15 0.79
CA GLU A 34 12.69 28.51 0.99
C GLU A 34 13.56 28.94 -0.20
N ARG A 35 14.39 28.04 -0.71
CA ARG A 35 15.22 28.27 -1.89
C ARG A 35 14.37 28.55 -3.13
N ALA A 36 13.35 27.72 -3.38
CA ALA A 36 12.45 27.89 -4.51
C ALA A 36 11.62 29.17 -4.39
N LEU A 37 11.21 29.53 -3.18
CA LEU A 37 10.50 30.79 -2.91
C LEU A 37 11.37 31.99 -3.28
N ALA A 38 12.64 32.02 -2.86
CA ALA A 38 13.56 33.10 -3.20
C ALA A 38 13.75 33.22 -4.73
N ARG A 39 13.90 32.09 -5.46
CA ARG A 39 13.97 32.08 -6.92
C ARG A 39 12.71 32.64 -7.59
N ALA A 40 11.55 32.18 -7.15
CA ALA A 40 10.27 32.64 -7.65
C ALA A 40 10.08 34.15 -7.44
N GLN A 41 10.45 34.65 -6.28
CA GLN A 41 10.34 36.07 -5.92
C GLN A 41 11.32 36.96 -6.70
N VAL A 42 12.54 36.52 -6.95
CA VAL A 42 13.49 37.22 -7.84
C VAL A 42 12.91 37.26 -9.26
N ARG A 43 12.44 36.15 -9.78
CA ARG A 43 11.83 36.07 -11.13
C ARG A 43 10.64 37.01 -11.28
N CYS A 44 9.86 37.17 -10.22
CA CYS A 44 8.72 38.09 -10.18
C CYS A 44 9.11 39.52 -9.81
N GLY A 45 10.36 39.85 -9.52
CA GLY A 45 10.81 41.19 -9.13
C GLY A 45 10.29 41.64 -7.75
N VAL A 46 9.96 40.67 -6.86
CA VAL A 46 9.50 40.93 -5.49
C VAL A 46 10.67 41.18 -4.54
N ILE A 47 11.76 40.44 -4.72
CA ILE A 47 13.01 40.64 -3.98
C ILE A 47 14.15 40.94 -4.95
N PRO A 48 15.21 41.63 -4.49
CA PRO A 48 16.38 41.97 -5.32
C PRO A 48 17.12 40.70 -5.79
N ALA A 49 17.55 40.67 -7.05
CA ALA A 49 18.32 39.55 -7.59
C ALA A 49 19.59 39.24 -6.80
N ALA A 50 20.22 40.26 -6.21
CA ALA A 50 21.42 40.12 -5.37
C ALA A 50 21.17 39.27 -4.09
N ALA A 51 19.92 39.21 -3.60
CA ALA A 51 19.57 38.40 -2.42
C ALA A 51 19.57 36.89 -2.68
N LEU A 52 19.47 36.45 -3.95
CA LEU A 52 19.26 35.03 -4.29
C LEU A 52 20.47 34.18 -3.86
N ALA A 53 21.65 34.48 -4.35
CA ALA A 53 22.80 33.61 -4.15
C ALA A 53 23.16 33.40 -2.66
N PRO A 54 23.14 34.44 -1.76
CA PRO A 54 23.33 34.24 -0.34
C PRO A 54 22.25 33.37 0.31
N ILE A 55 20.97 33.49 -0.09
CA ILE A 55 19.88 32.67 0.44
C ILE A 55 20.05 31.21 -0.02
N GLU A 56 20.33 30.98 -1.30
CA GLU A 56 20.52 29.61 -1.83
C GLU A 56 21.70 28.89 -1.16
N ALA A 57 22.80 29.58 -0.95
CA ALA A 57 24.00 29.03 -0.29
C ALA A 57 23.71 28.55 1.14
N ALA A 58 22.75 29.19 1.81
CA ALA A 58 22.32 28.83 3.16
C ALA A 58 21.24 27.73 3.22
N CYS A 59 20.58 27.41 2.10
CA CYS A 59 19.52 26.41 2.06
C CYS A 59 20.03 24.95 1.96
N ARG A 60 20.89 24.57 2.90
CA ARG A 60 21.53 23.26 3.03
C ARG A 60 21.36 22.74 4.45
N ALA A 61 20.74 21.59 4.62
CA ALA A 61 20.42 21.05 5.93
C ALA A 61 21.66 20.68 6.79
N ASP A 62 22.80 20.42 6.16
CA ASP A 62 24.06 20.11 6.85
C ASP A 62 24.69 21.35 7.58
N LEU A 63 24.19 22.54 7.31
CA LEU A 63 24.61 23.78 7.99
C LEU A 63 23.91 23.96 9.35
N TYR A 64 22.94 23.16 9.70
CA TYR A 64 22.10 23.36 10.88
C TYR A 64 22.20 22.20 11.87
N ALA A 65 22.33 22.52 13.15
CA ALA A 65 22.39 21.54 14.23
C ALA A 65 20.97 21.07 14.59
N LEU A 66 20.56 19.86 14.15
CA LEU A 66 19.24 19.27 14.44
C LEU A 66 18.87 19.29 15.93
N PRO A 67 19.76 18.95 16.89
CA PRO A 67 19.40 19.00 18.31
C PRO A 67 18.97 20.38 18.79
N ALA A 68 19.65 21.43 18.29
CA ALA A 68 19.31 22.82 18.65
C ALA A 68 17.99 23.26 18.02
N LEU A 69 17.73 22.88 16.75
CA LEU A 69 16.47 23.15 16.10
C LEU A 69 15.31 22.39 16.77
N SER A 70 15.52 21.14 17.17
CA SER A 70 14.52 20.33 17.88
C SER A 70 14.11 20.98 19.21
N ALA A 71 15.09 21.40 20.02
CA ALA A 71 14.81 22.08 21.28
C ALA A 71 14.05 23.41 21.05
N ALA A 72 14.42 24.17 20.02
CA ALA A 72 13.75 25.42 19.66
C ALA A 72 12.34 25.17 19.10
N THR A 73 12.13 24.08 18.36
CA THR A 73 10.81 23.67 17.83
C THR A 73 9.83 23.39 18.95
N ALA A 74 10.27 22.71 20.03
CA ALA A 74 9.42 22.43 21.20
C ALA A 74 8.91 23.73 21.87
N LEU A 75 9.72 24.79 21.87
CA LEU A 75 9.33 26.10 22.40
C LEU A 75 8.45 26.90 21.45
N ALA A 76 8.71 26.78 20.14
CA ALA A 76 8.00 27.55 19.10
C ALA A 76 6.67 26.93 18.66
N GLY A 77 6.44 25.63 18.94
CA GLY A 77 5.27 24.88 18.54
C GLY A 77 5.26 24.43 17.08
N ASN A 78 6.25 24.81 16.27
CA ASN A 78 6.44 24.29 14.92
C ASN A 78 7.92 24.45 14.46
N PRO A 79 8.40 23.63 13.50
CA PRO A 79 9.80 23.61 13.08
C PRO A 79 10.20 24.78 12.16
N ALA A 80 9.25 25.43 11.47
CA ALA A 80 9.61 26.50 10.51
C ALA A 80 10.08 27.79 11.22
N ILE A 81 9.51 28.14 12.36
CA ILE A 81 9.93 29.35 13.11
C ILE A 81 11.43 29.31 13.46
N PRO A 82 11.95 28.28 14.16
CA PRO A 82 13.37 28.21 14.46
C PRO A 82 14.22 28.03 13.21
N LEU A 83 13.74 27.32 12.19
CA LEU A 83 14.45 27.17 10.93
C LEU A 83 14.65 28.51 10.23
N VAL A 84 13.58 29.29 10.04
CA VAL A 84 13.65 30.60 9.37
C VAL A 84 14.57 31.54 10.13
N LYS A 85 14.51 31.52 11.47
CA LYS A 85 15.44 32.30 12.30
C LYS A 85 16.92 31.90 12.08
N ALA A 86 17.19 30.60 12.04
CA ALA A 86 18.53 30.07 11.79
C ALA A 86 19.00 30.36 10.36
N LEU A 87 18.12 30.19 9.35
CA LEU A 87 18.41 30.53 7.95
C LEU A 87 18.74 32.02 7.81
N THR A 88 17.92 32.90 8.39
CA THR A 88 18.16 34.34 8.39
C THR A 88 19.51 34.70 9.02
N ALA A 89 19.85 34.06 10.15
CA ALA A 89 21.15 34.28 10.80
C ALA A 89 22.32 33.80 9.92
N GLN A 90 22.19 32.66 9.27
CA GLN A 90 23.19 32.09 8.37
C GLN A 90 23.41 33.00 7.13
N VAL A 91 22.33 33.50 6.54
CA VAL A 91 22.39 34.45 5.40
C VAL A 91 23.07 35.77 5.88
N LYS A 92 22.63 36.29 7.04
CA LYS A 92 23.15 37.55 7.60
C LYS A 92 24.66 37.52 7.86
N ALA A 93 25.20 36.36 8.22
CA ALA A 93 26.66 36.23 8.45
C ALA A 93 27.48 36.48 7.18
N ASN A 94 26.86 36.28 5.98
CA ASN A 94 27.51 36.49 4.70
C ASN A 94 27.05 37.80 4.01
N ASP A 95 25.73 38.10 4.13
CA ASP A 95 25.09 39.26 3.50
C ASP A 95 23.92 39.76 4.35
N ALA A 96 24.09 40.89 5.03
CA ALA A 96 23.06 41.46 5.90
C ALA A 96 21.85 42.01 5.13
N GLU A 97 22.03 42.50 3.91
CA GLU A 97 20.92 43.00 3.07
C GLU A 97 20.12 41.84 2.50
N ALA A 98 20.76 40.78 2.05
CA ALA A 98 20.06 39.58 1.58
C ALA A 98 19.22 38.93 2.69
N ALA A 99 19.67 38.92 3.93
CA ALA A 99 18.96 38.36 5.07
C ALA A 99 17.57 38.97 5.33
N ARG A 100 17.34 40.22 4.86
CA ARG A 100 16.05 40.90 4.98
C ARG A 100 14.93 40.25 4.13
N TRP A 101 15.32 39.45 3.15
CA TRP A 101 14.43 38.87 2.16
C TRP A 101 14.13 37.37 2.38
N VAL A 102 14.73 36.79 3.40
CA VAL A 102 14.45 35.38 3.78
C VAL A 102 12.99 35.23 4.20
N HIS A 103 12.31 34.19 3.72
CA HIS A 103 10.92 33.87 4.08
C HIS A 103 9.91 35.00 3.77
N TRP A 104 10.18 35.83 2.77
CA TRP A 104 9.38 37.00 2.49
C TRP A 104 7.96 36.62 2.01
N GLY A 105 6.94 37.08 2.72
CA GLY A 105 5.54 36.87 2.35
C GLY A 105 4.96 35.48 2.62
N ALA A 106 5.76 34.51 3.06
CA ALA A 106 5.32 33.18 3.41
C ALA A 106 4.86 33.07 4.89
N THR A 107 4.27 31.95 5.23
CA THR A 107 3.99 31.55 6.61
C THR A 107 4.59 30.16 6.91
N SER A 108 4.77 29.85 8.20
CA SER A 108 5.30 28.54 8.63
C SER A 108 4.60 27.35 7.97
N GLN A 109 3.29 27.42 7.80
CA GLN A 109 2.51 26.32 7.20
C GLN A 109 2.82 26.13 5.72
N ASP A 110 3.07 27.19 4.96
CA ASP A 110 3.48 27.11 3.56
C ASP A 110 4.75 26.27 3.41
N ILE A 111 5.71 26.46 4.30
CA ILE A 111 7.01 25.78 4.29
C ILE A 111 6.87 24.32 4.76
N ILE A 112 6.13 24.09 5.83
CA ILE A 112 5.97 22.75 6.42
C ILE A 112 5.14 21.86 5.50
N ASP A 113 3.97 22.32 5.03
CA ASP A 113 3.09 21.51 4.18
C ASP A 113 3.72 21.27 2.81
N THR A 114 4.29 22.28 2.16
CA THR A 114 4.97 22.08 0.87
C THR A 114 6.21 21.20 1.01
N GLY A 115 6.99 21.37 2.10
CA GLY A 115 8.10 20.47 2.41
C GLY A 115 7.64 19.02 2.59
N ALA A 116 6.51 18.80 3.28
CA ALA A 116 5.91 17.48 3.42
C ALA A 116 5.43 16.91 2.06
N VAL A 117 4.85 17.74 1.18
CA VAL A 117 4.45 17.33 -0.18
C VAL A 117 5.67 16.87 -0.99
N LEU A 118 6.82 17.55 -0.89
CA LEU A 118 8.05 17.12 -1.57
C LEU A 118 8.53 15.75 -1.08
N GLN A 119 8.50 15.51 0.25
CA GLN A 119 8.81 14.21 0.82
C GLN A 119 7.82 13.14 0.36
N LEU A 120 6.52 13.44 0.42
CA LEU A 120 5.45 12.52 0.01
C LEU A 120 5.54 12.16 -1.47
N ARG A 121 5.84 13.12 -2.35
CA ARG A 121 6.07 12.87 -3.78
C ARG A 121 7.18 11.85 -4.00
N THR A 122 8.28 12.00 -3.29
CA THR A 122 9.40 11.05 -3.35
C THR A 122 9.01 9.67 -2.85
N ALA A 123 8.32 9.59 -1.70
CA ALA A 123 7.88 8.34 -1.11
C ALA A 123 6.84 7.62 -1.99
N VAL A 124 5.86 8.35 -2.56
CA VAL A 124 4.87 7.81 -3.51
C VAL A 124 5.59 7.19 -4.71
N GLY A 125 6.55 7.89 -5.32
CA GLY A 125 7.31 7.35 -6.45
C GLY A 125 8.07 6.06 -6.12
N GLN A 126 8.66 5.96 -4.92
CA GLN A 126 9.34 4.74 -4.46
C GLN A 126 8.34 3.58 -4.25
N VAL A 127 7.17 3.87 -3.65
CA VAL A 127 6.12 2.87 -3.44
C VAL A 127 5.54 2.41 -4.77
N GLN A 128 5.28 3.31 -5.73
CA GLN A 128 4.81 2.97 -7.08
C GLN A 128 5.79 2.05 -7.80
N ALA A 129 7.08 2.38 -7.78
CA ALA A 129 8.12 1.56 -8.42
C ALA A 129 8.16 0.13 -7.84
N ARG A 130 8.12 -0.01 -6.51
CA ARG A 130 8.09 -1.31 -5.84
C ARG A 130 6.78 -2.07 -6.09
N LEU A 131 5.65 -1.38 -6.07
CA LEU A 131 4.34 -1.97 -6.36
C LEU A 131 4.28 -2.55 -7.78
N GLN A 132 4.88 -1.88 -8.76
CA GLN A 132 5.01 -2.38 -10.13
C GLN A 132 5.81 -3.69 -10.18
N VAL A 133 6.88 -3.81 -9.39
CA VAL A 133 7.67 -5.07 -9.30
C VAL A 133 6.81 -6.20 -8.74
N LEU A 134 6.06 -5.94 -7.65
CA LEU A 134 5.14 -6.93 -7.07
C LEU A 134 4.02 -7.31 -8.05
N CYS A 135 3.41 -6.36 -8.74
CA CYS A 135 2.39 -6.64 -9.76
C CYS A 135 2.95 -7.53 -10.87
N THR A 136 4.16 -7.26 -11.34
CA THR A 136 4.83 -8.09 -12.35
C THR A 136 5.08 -9.51 -11.84
N ALA A 137 5.51 -9.67 -10.58
CA ALA A 137 5.72 -10.98 -9.97
C ALA A 137 4.39 -11.77 -9.85
N LEU A 138 3.32 -11.11 -9.43
CA LEU A 138 1.98 -11.72 -9.32
C LEU A 138 1.40 -12.10 -10.69
N ALA A 139 1.63 -11.28 -11.72
CA ALA A 139 1.21 -11.61 -13.09
C ALA A 139 1.88 -12.90 -13.59
N ARG A 140 3.19 -13.02 -13.37
CA ARG A 140 3.94 -14.24 -13.70
C ARG A 140 3.44 -15.45 -12.90
N LEU A 141 3.16 -15.27 -11.62
CA LEU A 141 2.63 -16.31 -10.74
C LEU A 141 1.22 -16.76 -11.18
N ALA A 142 0.34 -15.83 -11.51
CA ALA A 142 -1.01 -16.11 -12.01
C ALA A 142 -0.98 -16.93 -13.30
N GLU A 143 -0.09 -16.58 -14.22
CA GLU A 143 0.09 -17.30 -15.48
C GLU A 143 0.70 -18.69 -15.27
N ALA A 144 1.78 -18.77 -14.49
CA ALA A 144 2.48 -20.04 -14.24
C ALA A 144 1.59 -21.08 -13.52
N GLU A 145 0.72 -20.63 -12.63
CA GLU A 145 -0.12 -21.47 -11.79
C GLU A 145 -1.59 -21.52 -12.27
N ARG A 146 -1.85 -21.14 -13.51
CA ARG A 146 -3.17 -21.14 -14.15
C ARG A 146 -3.90 -22.47 -13.99
N GLY A 147 -3.18 -23.57 -14.12
CA GLY A 147 -3.68 -24.94 -14.01
C GLY A 147 -3.53 -25.61 -12.65
N THR A 148 -2.87 -24.97 -11.67
CA THR A 148 -2.61 -25.61 -10.38
C THR A 148 -3.85 -25.57 -9.50
N GLY A 149 -4.52 -26.72 -9.41
CA GLY A 149 -5.75 -26.91 -8.63
C GLY A 149 -5.50 -27.04 -7.13
N LEU A 150 -6.35 -26.40 -6.34
CA LEU A 150 -6.42 -26.52 -4.89
C LEU A 150 -7.87 -26.35 -4.40
N PRO A 151 -8.20 -26.80 -3.18
CA PRO A 151 -9.51 -26.49 -2.60
C PRO A 151 -9.70 -24.99 -2.41
N GLY A 152 -10.77 -24.42 -2.94
CA GLY A 152 -11.28 -23.14 -2.49
C GLY A 152 -11.70 -23.25 -1.02
N ARG A 153 -11.51 -22.20 -0.24
CA ARG A 153 -11.92 -22.20 1.17
C ARG A 153 -12.87 -21.03 1.44
N THR A 154 -14.09 -21.36 1.81
CA THR A 154 -15.10 -20.39 2.25
C THR A 154 -15.35 -20.59 3.74
N LEU A 155 -15.34 -19.53 4.52
CA LEU A 155 -15.45 -19.59 5.98
C LEU A 155 -14.46 -20.60 6.60
N LEU A 156 -13.24 -20.65 6.04
CA LEU A 156 -12.13 -21.56 6.41
C LEU A 156 -12.42 -23.05 6.15
N GLN A 157 -13.53 -23.40 5.54
CA GLN A 157 -13.88 -24.78 5.15
C GLN A 157 -13.56 -25.01 3.68
N GLN A 158 -13.08 -26.22 3.35
CA GLN A 158 -12.87 -26.61 1.96
C GLN A 158 -14.23 -26.63 1.22
N ALA A 159 -14.27 -25.94 0.09
CA ALA A 159 -15.42 -25.81 -0.77
C ALA A 159 -15.12 -26.43 -2.15
N VAL A 160 -15.57 -25.79 -3.22
CA VAL A 160 -15.29 -26.26 -4.59
C VAL A 160 -13.80 -26.05 -4.95
N PRO A 161 -13.27 -26.83 -5.89
CA PRO A 161 -11.93 -26.60 -6.42
C PRO A 161 -11.78 -25.21 -7.06
N VAL A 162 -10.58 -24.64 -6.96
CA VAL A 162 -10.14 -23.41 -7.64
C VAL A 162 -8.73 -23.58 -8.16
N THR A 163 -8.18 -22.58 -8.87
CA THR A 163 -6.75 -22.60 -9.25
C THR A 163 -5.94 -21.59 -8.43
N PHE A 164 -4.66 -21.91 -8.20
CA PHE A 164 -3.74 -20.97 -7.56
C PHE A 164 -3.52 -19.73 -8.43
N GLY A 165 -3.51 -19.91 -9.76
CA GLY A 165 -3.43 -18.80 -10.71
C GLY A 165 -4.58 -17.80 -10.55
N LEU A 166 -5.82 -18.28 -10.36
CA LEU A 166 -6.97 -17.42 -10.09
C LEU A 166 -6.82 -16.67 -8.74
N LYS A 167 -6.30 -17.34 -7.70
CA LYS A 167 -6.00 -16.71 -6.42
C LYS A 167 -4.97 -15.58 -6.58
N ALA A 168 -3.87 -15.83 -7.29
CA ALA A 168 -2.82 -14.84 -7.58
C ALA A 168 -3.34 -13.68 -8.44
N ALA A 169 -4.20 -13.96 -9.44
CA ALA A 169 -4.85 -12.93 -10.25
C ALA A 169 -5.77 -12.03 -9.39
N GLY A 170 -6.48 -12.59 -8.41
CA GLY A 170 -7.28 -11.81 -7.47
C GLY A 170 -6.44 -10.87 -6.61
N TRP A 171 -5.24 -11.28 -6.20
CA TRP A 171 -4.28 -10.41 -5.50
C TRP A 171 -3.78 -9.30 -6.42
N LEU A 172 -3.40 -9.63 -7.66
CA LEU A 172 -2.93 -8.68 -8.67
C LEU A 172 -3.98 -7.60 -8.97
N ASP A 173 -5.23 -7.97 -9.21
CA ASP A 173 -6.31 -7.04 -9.54
C ASP A 173 -6.53 -5.98 -8.45
N ALA A 174 -6.40 -6.35 -7.17
CA ALA A 174 -6.48 -5.41 -6.05
C ALA A 174 -5.31 -4.42 -6.05
N LEU A 175 -4.10 -4.89 -6.35
CA LEU A 175 -2.90 -4.04 -6.40
C LEU A 175 -2.88 -3.11 -7.61
N GLN A 176 -3.35 -3.56 -8.78
CA GLN A 176 -3.54 -2.71 -9.96
C GLN A 176 -4.51 -1.55 -9.70
N ARG A 177 -5.57 -1.77 -8.90
CA ARG A 177 -6.44 -0.68 -8.44
C ARG A 177 -5.71 0.30 -7.52
N SER A 178 -4.84 -0.21 -6.65
CA SER A 178 -4.04 0.64 -5.77
C SER A 178 -3.00 1.46 -6.54
N GLN A 179 -2.39 0.87 -7.61
CA GLN A 179 -1.50 1.60 -8.50
C GLN A 179 -2.19 2.82 -9.10
N ARG A 180 -3.38 2.63 -9.70
CA ARG A 180 -4.15 3.75 -10.27
C ARG A 180 -4.52 4.83 -9.26
N ARG A 181 -4.80 4.46 -7.99
CA ARG A 181 -5.06 5.44 -6.93
C ARG A 181 -3.81 6.24 -6.58
N LEU A 182 -2.65 5.59 -6.51
CA LEU A 182 -1.38 6.28 -6.28
C LEU A 182 -1.04 7.23 -7.43
N ASP A 183 -1.31 6.84 -8.68
CA ASP A 183 -1.08 7.69 -9.85
C ASP A 183 -1.94 8.96 -9.79
N ALA A 184 -3.19 8.83 -9.36
CA ALA A 184 -4.13 9.96 -9.23
C ALA A 184 -3.71 10.98 -8.14
N LEU A 185 -2.94 10.58 -7.11
CA LEU A 185 -2.49 11.51 -6.07
C LEU A 185 -1.61 12.66 -6.61
N ALA A 186 -0.93 12.46 -7.73
CA ALA A 186 -0.02 13.46 -8.29
C ALA A 186 -0.75 14.72 -8.81
N GLU A 187 -2.01 14.61 -9.21
CA GLU A 187 -2.77 15.69 -9.83
C GLU A 187 -3.40 16.63 -8.80
N ASP A 188 -4.08 16.07 -7.80
CA ASP A 188 -4.91 16.87 -6.88
C ASP A 188 -4.42 16.87 -5.43
N THR A 189 -3.57 15.92 -5.04
CA THR A 189 -3.15 15.76 -3.63
C THR A 189 -1.73 16.29 -3.39
N LEU A 190 -0.79 15.99 -4.28
CA LEU A 190 0.61 16.42 -4.17
C LEU A 190 0.82 17.79 -4.82
N VAL A 191 0.20 18.83 -4.29
CA VAL A 191 0.13 20.17 -4.85
C VAL A 191 0.80 21.20 -3.94
N LEU A 192 1.15 22.36 -4.48
CA LEU A 192 1.74 23.47 -3.72
C LEU A 192 0.80 23.95 -2.60
N GLN A 193 1.33 24.17 -1.38
CA GLN A 193 0.71 24.98 -0.36
C GLN A 193 1.46 26.32 -0.27
N PHE A 194 0.78 27.42 -0.65
CA PHE A 194 1.33 28.76 -0.52
C PHE A 194 0.19 29.77 -0.41
N GLY A 195 0.04 30.39 0.75
CA GLY A 195 -1.09 31.29 1.05
C GLY A 195 -0.73 32.46 1.96
N GLY A 196 0.48 32.47 2.53
CA GLY A 196 0.88 33.47 3.52
C GLY A 196 0.12 33.34 4.84
N ALA A 197 -0.03 34.40 5.58
CA ALA A 197 -0.53 34.38 6.95
C ALA A 197 -1.93 33.73 7.11
N ALA A 198 -2.84 34.00 6.20
CA ALA A 198 -4.25 33.54 6.27
C ALA A 198 -4.86 33.22 4.89
N GLY A 199 -4.05 32.79 3.93
CA GLY A 199 -4.53 32.34 2.61
C GLY A 199 -4.69 33.43 1.56
N THR A 200 -4.36 34.66 1.84
CA THR A 200 -4.62 35.81 0.96
C THR A 200 -3.38 36.35 0.25
N LEU A 201 -2.17 35.92 0.62
CA LEU A 201 -0.88 36.46 0.15
C LEU A 201 -0.80 38.00 0.24
N ALA A 202 -1.51 38.62 1.19
CA ALA A 202 -1.65 40.07 1.32
C ALA A 202 -0.30 40.81 1.41
N SER A 203 0.73 40.18 2.02
CA SER A 203 2.10 40.74 2.10
C SER A 203 2.82 40.84 0.76
N LEU A 204 2.35 40.12 -0.27
CA LEU A 204 2.84 40.15 -1.65
C LEU A 204 1.99 41.07 -2.54
N GLN A 205 0.95 41.68 -2.01
CA GLN A 205 0.04 42.58 -2.73
C GLN A 205 -0.47 41.95 -4.06
N THR A 206 -0.35 42.67 -5.18
CA THR A 206 -0.79 42.18 -6.50
C THR A 206 0.12 41.13 -7.10
N ARG A 207 1.28 40.84 -6.52
CA ARG A 207 2.26 39.87 -7.03
C ARG A 207 2.09 38.46 -6.44
N GLY A 208 1.11 38.29 -5.53
CA GLY A 208 0.92 37.02 -4.81
C GLY A 208 0.72 35.84 -5.74
N LEU A 209 -0.16 35.95 -6.75
CA LEU A 209 -0.44 34.87 -7.71
C LEU A 209 0.77 34.59 -8.62
N ASP A 210 1.44 35.65 -9.14
CA ASP A 210 2.65 35.49 -9.96
C ASP A 210 3.73 34.68 -9.23
N VAL A 211 3.93 34.99 -7.92
CA VAL A 211 4.90 34.26 -7.08
C VAL A 211 4.45 32.83 -6.84
N ALA A 212 3.14 32.57 -6.62
CA ALA A 212 2.62 31.23 -6.44
C ALA A 212 2.83 30.36 -7.69
N GLU A 213 2.53 30.89 -8.88
CA GLU A 213 2.77 30.21 -10.17
C GLU A 213 4.26 29.92 -10.38
N ALA A 214 5.11 30.93 -10.09
CA ALA A 214 6.54 30.78 -10.20
C ALA A 214 7.11 29.73 -9.23
N LEU A 215 6.63 29.70 -7.99
CA LEU A 215 7.02 28.74 -6.97
C LEU A 215 6.57 27.31 -7.32
N ALA A 216 5.34 27.16 -7.82
CA ALA A 216 4.83 25.89 -8.30
C ALA A 216 5.71 25.32 -9.43
N ALA A 217 6.08 26.17 -10.39
CA ALA A 217 6.98 25.80 -11.49
C ALA A 217 8.39 25.40 -10.99
N GLU A 218 8.99 26.17 -10.06
CA GLU A 218 10.29 25.86 -9.46
C GLU A 218 10.30 24.50 -8.74
N LEU A 219 9.23 24.17 -8.02
CA LEU A 219 9.10 22.92 -7.28
C LEU A 219 8.53 21.75 -8.11
N GLN A 220 8.12 22.04 -9.36
CA GLN A 220 7.44 21.07 -10.23
C GLN A 220 6.21 20.46 -9.52
N LEU A 221 5.40 21.31 -8.89
CA LEU A 221 4.15 20.94 -8.24
C LEU A 221 2.97 21.60 -8.97
N PRO A 222 1.81 20.97 -9.07
CA PRO A 222 0.60 21.63 -9.50
C PRO A 222 0.25 22.79 -8.58
N LEU A 223 -0.27 23.88 -9.14
CA LEU A 223 -0.83 24.98 -8.37
C LEU A 223 -2.33 24.72 -8.13
N PRO A 224 -2.80 24.58 -6.89
CA PRO A 224 -4.20 24.41 -6.60
C PRO A 224 -4.97 25.71 -6.82
N ALA A 225 -6.31 25.62 -6.97
CA ALA A 225 -7.16 26.79 -7.14
C ALA A 225 -7.13 27.77 -5.95
N LEU A 226 -6.90 27.25 -4.72
CA LEU A 226 -6.78 28.01 -3.49
C LEU A 226 -5.74 27.38 -2.55
N PRO A 227 -5.10 28.17 -1.66
CA PRO A 227 -4.35 27.64 -0.54
C PRO A 227 -5.23 26.73 0.32
N TRP A 228 -4.66 25.61 0.79
CA TRP A 228 -5.41 24.56 1.46
C TRP A 228 -4.99 24.37 2.94
N HIS A 229 -4.66 25.46 3.64
CA HIS A 229 -4.22 25.45 5.04
C HIS A 229 -5.13 24.62 5.95
N THR A 230 -6.44 24.67 5.76
CA THR A 230 -7.46 24.00 6.58
C THR A 230 -8.39 23.07 5.79
N ALA A 231 -8.25 23.02 4.46
CA ALA A 231 -8.93 22.04 3.59
C ALA A 231 -8.06 20.79 3.49
N ARG A 232 -8.22 19.86 4.43
CA ARG A 232 -7.29 18.73 4.65
C ARG A 232 -7.78 17.40 4.08
N ASP A 233 -8.81 17.41 3.27
CA ASP A 233 -9.33 16.28 2.50
C ASP A 233 -8.23 15.60 1.66
N ARG A 234 -7.31 16.37 1.06
CA ARG A 234 -6.13 15.87 0.33
C ARG A 234 -5.25 14.96 1.17
N ILE A 235 -4.99 15.34 2.43
CA ILE A 235 -4.17 14.55 3.37
C ILE A 235 -4.93 13.30 3.81
N ALA A 236 -6.23 13.39 4.05
CA ALA A 236 -7.09 12.26 4.38
C ALA A 236 -7.20 11.27 3.20
N GLU A 237 -7.31 11.79 1.96
CA GLU A 237 -7.29 10.98 0.73
C GLU A 237 -5.98 10.21 0.57
N LEU A 238 -4.83 10.88 0.70
CA LEU A 238 -3.53 10.23 0.67
C LEU A 238 -3.45 9.10 1.70
N GLY A 239 -3.80 9.39 2.95
CA GLY A 239 -3.84 8.37 4.00
C GLY A 239 -4.75 7.19 3.64
N SER A 240 -5.91 7.46 3.02
CA SER A 240 -6.87 6.44 2.57
C SER A 240 -6.29 5.56 1.47
N VAL A 241 -5.59 6.13 0.49
CA VAL A 241 -4.94 5.37 -0.59
C VAL A 241 -3.89 4.41 -0.04
N PHE A 242 -3.04 4.88 0.87
CA PHE A 242 -2.05 4.04 1.54
C PHE A 242 -2.69 2.97 2.43
N ALA A 243 -3.78 3.30 3.13
CA ALA A 243 -4.51 2.33 3.95
C ALA A 243 -5.14 1.21 3.11
N LEU A 244 -5.74 1.54 1.96
CA LEU A 244 -6.29 0.55 1.01
C LEU A 244 -5.20 -0.37 0.46
N LEU A 245 -4.04 0.17 0.10
CA LEU A 245 -2.90 -0.63 -0.34
C LEU A 245 -2.42 -1.56 0.77
N THR A 246 -2.21 -1.03 1.99
CA THR A 246 -1.76 -1.82 3.14
C THR A 246 -2.75 -2.93 3.48
N GLY A 247 -4.06 -2.66 3.43
CA GLY A 247 -5.10 -3.67 3.61
C GLY A 247 -5.06 -4.77 2.57
N SER A 248 -4.81 -4.42 1.29
CA SER A 248 -4.65 -5.41 0.21
C SER A 248 -3.39 -6.28 0.40
N LEU A 249 -2.28 -5.69 0.85
CA LEU A 249 -1.07 -6.44 1.21
C LEU A 249 -1.31 -7.37 2.40
N GLY A 250 -2.03 -6.89 3.41
CA GLY A 250 -2.44 -7.70 4.57
C GLY A 250 -3.33 -8.90 4.17
N LYS A 251 -4.19 -8.74 3.15
CA LYS A 251 -5.01 -9.84 2.61
C LYS A 251 -4.13 -10.91 1.95
N ILE A 252 -3.15 -10.52 1.13
CA ILE A 252 -2.20 -11.45 0.51
C ILE A 252 -1.42 -12.21 1.60
N ALA A 253 -0.90 -11.48 2.57
CA ALA A 253 -0.15 -12.04 3.68
C ALA A 253 -0.99 -13.03 4.51
N SER A 254 -2.25 -12.70 4.79
CA SER A 254 -3.18 -13.58 5.52
C SER A 254 -3.47 -14.87 4.76
N ASP A 255 -3.69 -14.80 3.45
CA ASP A 255 -3.87 -16.01 2.64
C ASP A 255 -2.64 -16.92 2.71
N ILE A 256 -1.43 -16.34 2.58
CA ILE A 256 -0.19 -17.11 2.60
C ILE A 256 0.04 -17.75 3.98
N VAL A 257 -0.21 -17.03 5.07
CA VAL A 257 -0.11 -17.58 6.44
C VAL A 257 -1.04 -18.78 6.63
N LEU A 258 -2.28 -18.69 6.15
CA LEU A 258 -3.23 -19.80 6.22
C LEU A 258 -2.81 -20.99 5.35
N LEU A 259 -2.25 -20.75 4.17
CA LEU A 259 -1.70 -21.80 3.32
C LEU A 259 -0.44 -22.45 3.90
N MET A 260 0.27 -21.73 4.77
CA MET A 260 1.50 -22.18 5.43
C MET A 260 1.25 -22.95 6.74
N GLN A 261 0.02 -23.01 7.26
CA GLN A 261 -0.33 -23.78 8.45
C GLN A 261 0.12 -25.25 8.29
N SER A 262 0.57 -25.88 9.39
CA SER A 262 1.11 -27.25 9.37
C SER A 262 0.12 -28.26 8.77
N GLU A 263 -1.16 -28.10 9.05
CA GLU A 263 -2.24 -28.96 8.55
C GLU A 263 -2.56 -28.72 7.07
N VAL A 264 -2.30 -27.51 6.56
CA VAL A 264 -2.50 -27.13 5.16
C VAL A 264 -1.22 -27.37 4.35
N ALA A 265 -0.14 -26.68 4.64
CA ALA A 265 1.19 -26.86 4.05
C ALA A 265 1.19 -26.82 2.50
N GLU A 266 0.42 -25.90 1.91
CA GLU A 266 0.25 -25.75 0.45
C GLU A 266 1.19 -24.70 -0.15
N ALA A 267 1.59 -23.69 0.65
CA ALA A 267 2.50 -22.64 0.22
C ALA A 267 3.39 -22.19 1.39
N PHE A 268 4.61 -21.71 1.09
CA PHE A 268 5.57 -21.30 2.11
C PHE A 268 6.32 -20.04 1.68
N GLU A 269 6.61 -19.15 2.63
CA GLU A 269 7.59 -18.09 2.41
C GLU A 269 8.96 -18.65 2.00
N PRO A 270 9.77 -17.88 1.25
CA PRO A 270 11.11 -18.32 0.88
C PRO A 270 11.96 -18.62 2.13
N ALA A 271 12.64 -19.75 2.11
CA ALA A 271 13.61 -20.10 3.14
C ALA A 271 14.87 -19.22 3.02
N GLY A 272 15.54 -18.96 4.13
CA GLY A 272 16.79 -18.22 4.19
C GLY A 272 17.47 -18.42 5.53
N GLU A 273 18.79 -18.26 5.59
CA GLU A 273 19.54 -18.33 6.84
C GLU A 273 19.03 -17.28 7.84
N GLY A 274 18.68 -17.71 9.04
CA GLY A 274 18.13 -16.87 10.10
C GLY A 274 16.69 -16.40 9.89
N LYS A 275 16.06 -16.67 8.73
CA LYS A 275 14.72 -16.22 8.42
C LYS A 275 13.66 -17.18 8.94
N GLY A 276 12.79 -16.68 9.83
CA GLY A 276 11.67 -17.47 10.36
C GLY A 276 12.06 -18.68 11.22
N SER A 277 13.33 -18.77 11.61
CA SER A 277 13.82 -19.89 12.43
C SER A 277 13.20 -19.87 13.84
N SER A 278 12.95 -21.07 14.36
CA SER A 278 12.56 -21.26 15.76
C SER A 278 13.80 -21.57 16.60
N SER A 279 13.94 -20.91 17.74
CA SER A 279 15.03 -21.19 18.69
C SER A 279 14.98 -22.61 19.30
N ALA A 280 13.78 -23.23 19.30
CA ALA A 280 13.55 -24.52 19.95
C ALA A 280 13.21 -25.65 18.97
N MET A 281 12.72 -25.36 17.79
CA MET A 281 12.16 -26.34 16.84
C MET A 281 12.76 -26.14 15.43
N PRO A 282 13.77 -26.93 15.02
CA PRO A 282 14.51 -26.70 13.78
C PRO A 282 13.67 -26.87 12.50
N HIS A 283 12.57 -27.62 12.58
CA HIS A 283 11.63 -27.82 11.46
C HIS A 283 10.59 -26.71 11.31
N LYS A 284 10.43 -25.83 12.31
CA LYS A 284 9.42 -24.77 12.29
C LYS A 284 9.87 -23.58 11.46
N ARG A 285 9.07 -23.23 10.46
CA ARG A 285 9.27 -22.08 9.57
C ARG A 285 8.17 -21.05 9.86
N ASN A 286 8.53 -19.91 10.47
CA ASN A 286 7.59 -18.87 10.78
C ASN A 286 7.38 -17.94 9.56
N PRO A 287 6.15 -17.48 9.27
CA PRO A 287 5.84 -16.57 8.16
C PRO A 287 6.17 -15.11 8.54
N VAL A 288 7.44 -14.77 8.72
CA VAL A 288 7.90 -13.51 9.32
C VAL A 288 7.53 -12.30 8.47
N GLY A 289 7.65 -12.40 7.14
CA GLY A 289 7.28 -11.34 6.23
C GLY A 289 5.78 -11.07 6.23
N CYS A 290 4.97 -12.14 6.16
CA CYS A 290 3.52 -12.03 6.23
C CYS A 290 3.03 -11.50 7.59
N VAL A 291 3.64 -11.92 8.70
CA VAL A 291 3.31 -11.42 10.05
C VAL A 291 3.55 -9.91 10.14
N ALA A 292 4.66 -9.41 9.60
CA ALA A 292 4.93 -7.97 9.56
C ALA A 292 3.89 -7.20 8.73
N ALA A 293 3.51 -7.73 7.55
CA ALA A 293 2.49 -7.12 6.70
C ALA A 293 1.10 -7.11 7.35
N ILE A 294 0.70 -8.19 8.02
CA ILE A 294 -0.56 -8.28 8.77
C ILE A 294 -0.57 -7.27 9.93
N ALA A 295 0.54 -7.15 10.67
CA ALA A 295 0.65 -6.19 11.76
C ALA A 295 0.52 -4.74 11.25
N ALA A 296 1.14 -4.39 10.11
CA ALA A 296 0.97 -3.09 9.48
C ALA A 296 -0.49 -2.85 9.07
N ALA A 297 -1.15 -3.83 8.43
CA ALA A 297 -2.55 -3.74 8.03
C ALA A 297 -3.50 -3.60 9.23
N THR A 298 -3.12 -4.10 10.39
CA THR A 298 -3.88 -3.93 11.65
C THR A 298 -3.70 -2.52 12.24
N ARG A 299 -2.50 -1.92 12.14
CA ARG A 299 -2.19 -0.61 12.72
C ARG A 299 -2.72 0.57 11.90
N VAL A 300 -2.59 0.50 10.57
CA VAL A 300 -2.88 1.61 9.66
C VAL A 300 -4.31 2.15 9.77
N PRO A 301 -5.38 1.35 9.94
CA PRO A 301 -6.73 1.87 10.14
C PRO A 301 -6.87 2.82 11.34
N GLY A 302 -6.18 2.56 12.45
CA GLY A 302 -6.17 3.45 13.61
C GLY A 302 -5.49 4.79 13.30
N LEU A 303 -4.39 4.78 12.55
CA LEU A 303 -3.72 6.00 12.10
C LEU A 303 -4.59 6.78 11.10
N LEU A 304 -5.26 6.10 10.16
CA LEU A 304 -6.19 6.73 9.24
C LEU A 304 -7.36 7.40 9.97
N SER A 305 -7.89 6.78 11.02
CA SER A 305 -8.92 7.39 11.88
C SER A 305 -8.44 8.71 12.49
N THR A 306 -7.16 8.81 12.86
CA THR A 306 -6.57 10.08 13.33
C THR A 306 -6.61 11.16 12.25
N LEU A 307 -6.30 10.84 10.98
CA LEU A 307 -6.38 11.81 9.88
C LEU A 307 -7.82 12.30 9.63
N PHE A 308 -8.80 11.39 9.63
CA PHE A 308 -10.20 11.78 9.51
C PHE A 308 -10.67 12.65 10.68
N SER A 309 -10.23 12.36 11.89
CA SER A 309 -10.54 13.17 13.09
C SER A 309 -9.86 14.54 13.04
N ALA A 310 -8.69 14.64 12.39
CA ALA A 310 -7.95 15.87 12.22
C ALA A 310 -8.44 16.73 11.02
N MET A 311 -9.25 16.17 10.13
CA MET A 311 -9.71 16.85 8.90
C MET A 311 -10.56 18.10 9.16
N PRO A 312 -11.49 18.15 10.14
CA PRO A 312 -12.24 19.36 10.45
C PRO A 312 -11.37 20.40 11.17
N GLN A 313 -10.69 21.23 10.40
CA GLN A 313 -9.78 22.26 10.93
C GLN A 313 -10.49 23.61 11.01
N PRO A 314 -10.60 24.23 12.20
CA PRO A 314 -11.32 25.49 12.35
C PRO A 314 -10.53 26.68 11.77
N HIS A 315 -11.27 27.65 11.26
CA HIS A 315 -10.78 28.92 10.73
C HIS A 315 -9.68 28.75 9.66
N GLU A 316 -8.73 29.65 9.59
CA GLU A 316 -7.64 29.68 8.61
C GLU A 316 -6.39 28.91 9.07
N ARG A 317 -6.34 28.46 10.33
CA ARG A 317 -5.30 27.57 10.88
C ARG A 317 -5.77 26.87 12.14
N ALA A 318 -5.66 25.53 12.16
CA ALA A 318 -6.14 24.70 13.25
C ALA A 318 -5.25 24.76 14.49
N ALA A 319 -5.88 24.57 15.64
CA ALA A 319 -5.24 24.49 16.94
C ALA A 319 -5.08 23.02 17.38
N GLY A 320 -4.10 22.32 16.81
CA GLY A 320 -3.76 20.93 17.16
C GLY A 320 -4.00 19.91 16.05
N GLN A 321 -5.08 20.00 15.31
CA GLN A 321 -5.43 19.02 14.25
C GLN A 321 -4.34 18.93 13.17
N TRP A 322 -3.81 20.06 12.70
CA TRP A 322 -2.69 20.10 11.77
C TRP A 322 -1.44 19.39 12.32
N HIS A 323 -1.12 19.58 13.60
CA HIS A 323 0.02 18.92 14.25
C HIS A 323 -0.13 17.40 14.34
N ALA A 324 -1.38 16.90 14.45
CA ALA A 324 -1.65 15.47 14.50
C ALA A 324 -1.27 14.75 13.19
N GLU A 325 -1.21 15.46 12.07
CA GLU A 325 -0.82 14.91 10.77
C GLU A 325 0.69 14.65 10.65
N TRP A 326 1.54 15.43 11.36
CA TRP A 326 2.98 15.49 11.12
C TRP A 326 3.73 14.18 11.35
N GLU A 327 3.25 13.33 12.24
CA GLU A 327 3.78 12.00 12.48
C GLU A 327 2.87 10.90 11.91
N THR A 328 1.56 11.15 11.88
CA THR A 328 0.58 10.16 11.42
C THR A 328 0.76 9.85 9.94
N VAL A 329 0.94 10.86 9.09
CA VAL A 329 1.11 10.68 7.63
C VAL A 329 2.39 9.90 7.32
N PRO A 330 3.58 10.30 7.80
CA PRO A 330 4.80 9.52 7.60
C PRO A 330 4.68 8.08 8.09
N GLU A 331 4.05 7.85 9.24
CA GLU A 331 3.92 6.51 9.81
C GLU A 331 3.03 5.60 8.94
N ILE A 332 1.92 6.10 8.40
CA ILE A 332 1.07 5.35 7.45
C ILE A 332 1.90 4.95 6.21
N VAL A 333 2.61 5.90 5.61
CA VAL A 333 3.39 5.66 4.40
C VAL A 333 4.53 4.67 4.66
N ARG A 334 5.24 4.80 5.78
CA ARG A 334 6.33 3.91 6.20
C ARG A 334 5.86 2.48 6.45
N LEU A 335 4.74 2.30 7.16
CA LEU A 335 4.13 0.98 7.39
C LEU A 335 3.67 0.33 6.10
N CYS A 336 3.09 1.10 5.18
CA CYS A 336 2.70 0.61 3.86
C CYS A 336 3.92 0.17 3.06
N ALA A 337 4.97 0.98 3.00
CA ALA A 337 6.19 0.67 2.26
C ALA A 337 6.89 -0.58 2.82
N GLY A 338 6.99 -0.70 4.14
CA GLY A 338 7.54 -1.89 4.80
C GLY A 338 6.71 -3.14 4.52
N SER A 339 5.37 -3.03 4.61
CA SER A 339 4.46 -4.13 4.25
C SER A 339 4.64 -4.55 2.79
N LEU A 340 4.74 -3.58 1.87
CA LEU A 340 4.96 -3.83 0.45
C LEU A 340 6.30 -4.55 0.21
N ALA A 341 7.39 -4.12 0.87
CA ALA A 341 8.70 -4.76 0.77
C ALA A 341 8.66 -6.23 1.24
N GLN A 342 7.96 -6.52 2.33
CA GLN A 342 7.81 -7.87 2.85
C GLN A 342 7.00 -8.76 1.89
N VAL A 343 5.84 -8.27 1.42
CA VAL A 343 4.97 -9.05 0.52
C VAL A 343 5.64 -9.26 -0.84
N GLU A 344 6.36 -8.27 -1.38
CA GLU A 344 7.15 -8.43 -2.61
C GLU A 344 8.16 -9.56 -2.47
N MET A 345 8.97 -9.54 -1.42
CA MET A 345 9.98 -10.56 -1.14
C MET A 345 9.34 -11.95 -0.97
N VAL A 346 8.20 -12.03 -0.28
CA VAL A 346 7.46 -13.29 -0.08
C VAL A 346 6.94 -13.82 -1.41
N VAL A 347 6.29 -12.99 -2.24
CA VAL A 347 5.71 -13.43 -3.53
C VAL A 347 6.79 -13.85 -4.52
N GLN A 348 7.89 -13.10 -4.61
CA GLN A 348 9.01 -13.45 -5.50
C GLN A 348 9.66 -14.79 -5.19
N GLY A 349 9.68 -15.18 -3.92
CA GLY A 349 10.28 -16.43 -3.46
C GLY A 349 9.26 -17.49 -2.99
N LEU A 350 7.98 -17.33 -3.29
CA LEU A 350 6.91 -18.20 -2.81
C LEU A 350 7.11 -19.64 -3.28
N GLN A 351 7.14 -20.55 -2.34
CA GLN A 351 7.29 -21.99 -2.58
C GLN A 351 5.93 -22.66 -2.52
N LEU A 352 5.49 -23.31 -3.60
CA LEU A 352 4.22 -24.01 -3.67
C LEU A 352 4.41 -25.51 -3.62
N ASP A 353 3.66 -26.20 -2.76
CA ASP A 353 3.54 -27.66 -2.75
C ASP A 353 2.30 -28.09 -3.55
N ARG A 354 2.48 -28.21 -4.88
CA ARG A 354 1.43 -28.59 -5.80
C ARG A 354 0.90 -30.02 -5.53
N ALA A 355 1.78 -30.91 -5.03
CA ALA A 355 1.38 -32.25 -4.67
C ALA A 355 0.43 -32.25 -3.47
N ARG A 356 0.74 -31.41 -2.46
CA ARG A 356 -0.12 -31.23 -1.29
C ARG A 356 -1.46 -30.61 -1.65
N MET A 357 -1.47 -29.58 -2.52
CA MET A 357 -2.71 -29.00 -3.06
C MET A 357 -3.59 -30.05 -3.72
N ARG A 358 -2.99 -30.90 -4.56
CA ARG A 358 -3.70 -32.01 -5.20
C ARG A 358 -4.21 -33.02 -4.18
N GLN A 359 -3.40 -33.43 -3.22
CA GLN A 359 -3.82 -34.33 -2.15
C GLN A 359 -5.05 -33.81 -1.40
N HIS A 360 -5.13 -32.50 -1.14
CA HIS A 360 -6.29 -31.92 -0.48
C HIS A 360 -7.54 -31.94 -1.34
N LEU A 361 -7.43 -31.79 -2.67
CA LEU A 361 -8.58 -31.97 -3.57
C LEU A 361 -9.15 -33.40 -3.48
N ASP A 362 -8.27 -34.39 -3.31
CA ASP A 362 -8.64 -35.80 -3.30
C ASP A 362 -9.03 -36.30 -1.89
N SER A 363 -8.68 -35.56 -0.82
CA SER A 363 -8.79 -36.01 0.58
C SER A 363 -10.23 -36.18 1.09
N HIS A 364 -11.20 -35.54 0.44
CA HIS A 364 -12.62 -35.57 0.84
C HIS A 364 -13.45 -36.54 0.01
N GLY A 365 -12.83 -37.59 -0.55
CA GLY A 365 -13.54 -38.62 -1.28
C GLY A 365 -14.42 -38.08 -2.41
N GLY A 366 -13.96 -37.03 -3.10
CA GLY A 366 -14.68 -36.42 -4.22
C GLY A 366 -15.83 -35.49 -3.85
N LEU A 367 -16.10 -35.23 -2.57
CA LEU A 367 -17.20 -34.36 -2.15
C LEU A 367 -17.08 -32.92 -2.65
N LEU A 368 -15.86 -32.42 -2.89
CA LEU A 368 -15.62 -31.09 -3.45
C LEU A 368 -16.19 -30.91 -4.88
N TYR A 369 -16.47 -32.01 -5.57
CA TYR A 369 -17.05 -32.03 -6.93
C TYR A 369 -18.58 -32.21 -6.93
N ALA A 370 -19.22 -32.30 -5.76
CA ALA A 370 -20.67 -32.55 -5.64
C ALA A 370 -21.51 -31.51 -6.39
N GLU A 371 -21.08 -30.23 -6.37
CA GLU A 371 -21.78 -29.15 -7.08
C GLU A 371 -21.77 -29.37 -8.60
N ALA A 372 -20.62 -29.74 -9.17
CA ALA A 372 -20.49 -30.01 -10.60
C ALA A 372 -21.45 -31.13 -11.05
N VAL A 373 -21.54 -32.19 -10.23
CA VAL A 373 -22.47 -33.29 -10.48
C VAL A 373 -23.94 -32.83 -10.38
N ALA A 374 -24.27 -32.07 -9.33
CA ALA A 374 -25.63 -31.58 -9.11
C ALA A 374 -26.11 -30.66 -10.25
N VAL A 375 -25.22 -29.78 -10.75
CA VAL A 375 -25.52 -28.87 -11.87
C VAL A 375 -25.78 -29.70 -13.16
N THR A 376 -24.87 -30.62 -13.50
CA THR A 376 -25.00 -31.45 -14.71
C THR A 376 -26.24 -32.34 -14.70
N LEU A 377 -26.55 -32.94 -13.55
CA LEU A 377 -27.79 -33.69 -13.39
C LEU A 377 -29.02 -32.78 -13.44
N GLY A 378 -28.92 -31.59 -12.88
CA GLY A 378 -29.99 -30.60 -12.83
C GLY A 378 -30.50 -30.17 -14.21
N GLU A 379 -29.62 -30.15 -15.21
CA GLU A 379 -30.00 -29.90 -16.62
C GLU A 379 -30.90 -31.00 -17.20
N ARG A 380 -30.88 -32.23 -16.64
CA ARG A 380 -31.60 -33.41 -17.14
C ARG A 380 -32.84 -33.73 -16.35
N ILE A 381 -32.79 -33.62 -15.03
CA ILE A 381 -33.86 -34.06 -14.12
C ILE A 381 -34.45 -32.94 -13.26
N GLY A 382 -33.98 -31.72 -13.47
CA GLY A 382 -34.37 -30.55 -12.68
C GLY A 382 -33.52 -30.37 -11.39
N LYS A 383 -33.31 -29.11 -11.01
CA LYS A 383 -32.40 -28.70 -9.92
C LYS A 383 -32.70 -29.39 -8.58
N SER A 384 -33.95 -29.41 -8.15
CA SER A 384 -34.35 -29.98 -6.86
C SER A 384 -34.09 -31.46 -6.75
N ALA A 385 -34.46 -32.24 -7.80
CA ALA A 385 -34.24 -33.67 -7.85
C ALA A 385 -32.73 -34.02 -7.87
N ALA A 386 -31.97 -33.33 -8.70
CA ALA A 386 -30.53 -33.51 -8.77
C ALA A 386 -29.83 -33.20 -7.41
N HIS A 387 -30.21 -32.10 -6.76
CA HIS A 387 -29.66 -31.75 -5.45
C HIS A 387 -29.98 -32.82 -4.41
N ALA A 388 -31.20 -33.29 -4.33
CA ALA A 388 -31.58 -34.36 -3.38
C ALA A 388 -30.79 -35.65 -3.60
N LEU A 389 -30.60 -36.06 -4.87
CA LEU A 389 -29.82 -37.27 -5.20
C LEU A 389 -28.37 -37.13 -4.80
N VAL A 390 -27.73 -36.00 -5.13
CA VAL A 390 -26.33 -35.76 -4.79
C VAL A 390 -26.13 -35.61 -3.28
N GLU A 391 -27.07 -34.97 -2.57
CA GLU A 391 -27.03 -34.87 -1.12
C GLU A 391 -27.12 -36.26 -0.45
N GLN A 392 -28.03 -37.10 -0.93
CA GLN A 392 -28.16 -38.47 -0.45
C GLN A 392 -26.89 -39.29 -0.70
N ALA A 393 -26.34 -39.22 -1.93
CA ALA A 393 -25.10 -39.88 -2.28
C ALA A 393 -23.92 -39.40 -1.46
N ALA A 394 -23.82 -38.09 -1.19
CA ALA A 394 -22.79 -37.52 -0.33
C ALA A 394 -22.86 -38.00 1.12
N LYS A 395 -24.07 -38.07 1.69
CA LYS A 395 -24.29 -38.66 3.04
C LYS A 395 -23.88 -40.12 3.09
N GLN A 396 -24.21 -40.90 2.06
CA GLN A 396 -23.83 -42.31 1.94
C GLN A 396 -22.30 -42.46 1.80
N ALA A 397 -21.67 -41.67 0.95
CA ALA A 397 -20.21 -41.66 0.76
C ALA A 397 -19.48 -41.41 2.08
N LEU A 398 -19.91 -40.42 2.84
CA LEU A 398 -19.38 -40.12 4.16
C LEU A 398 -19.57 -41.27 5.16
N ALA A 399 -20.79 -41.82 5.26
CA ALA A 399 -21.12 -42.90 6.20
C ALA A 399 -20.35 -44.19 5.92
N GLN A 400 -20.04 -44.46 4.65
CA GLN A 400 -19.38 -45.68 4.21
C GLN A 400 -17.89 -45.49 3.92
N SER A 401 -17.34 -44.28 4.10
CA SER A 401 -15.98 -43.96 3.72
C SER A 401 -15.64 -44.29 2.27
N GLN A 402 -16.62 -44.13 1.38
CA GLN A 402 -16.48 -44.35 -0.07
C GLN A 402 -16.28 -43.06 -0.83
N HIS A 403 -15.71 -43.16 -2.03
CA HIS A 403 -15.61 -42.01 -2.91
C HIS A 403 -16.98 -41.66 -3.51
N LEU A 404 -17.38 -40.38 -3.53
CA LEU A 404 -18.68 -39.92 -4.03
C LEU A 404 -18.95 -40.40 -5.47
N ARG A 405 -17.94 -40.41 -6.32
CA ARG A 405 -18.02 -40.94 -7.70
C ARG A 405 -18.51 -42.38 -7.74
N ASP A 406 -18.03 -43.22 -6.82
CA ASP A 406 -18.38 -44.65 -6.81
C ASP A 406 -19.82 -44.87 -6.33
N VAL A 407 -20.22 -44.13 -5.31
CA VAL A 407 -21.61 -44.12 -4.83
C VAL A 407 -22.59 -43.67 -5.95
N LEU A 408 -22.26 -42.57 -6.63
CA LEU A 408 -23.03 -42.05 -7.75
C LEU A 408 -23.07 -43.04 -8.92
N GLY A 409 -21.96 -43.73 -9.19
CA GLY A 409 -21.86 -44.76 -10.22
C GLY A 409 -22.70 -46.04 -9.93
N GLN A 410 -23.12 -46.23 -8.69
CA GLN A 410 -23.98 -47.31 -8.24
C GLN A 410 -25.45 -46.87 -8.07
N THR A 411 -25.74 -45.58 -8.22
CA THR A 411 -27.09 -45.02 -8.07
C THR A 411 -27.85 -45.12 -9.41
N PRO A 412 -28.91 -45.91 -9.51
CA PRO A 412 -29.62 -46.15 -10.79
C PRO A 412 -30.15 -44.87 -11.44
N GLU A 413 -30.67 -43.93 -10.66
CA GLU A 413 -31.18 -42.64 -11.12
C GLU A 413 -30.08 -41.76 -11.74
N VAL A 414 -28.84 -41.88 -11.27
CA VAL A 414 -27.68 -41.18 -11.81
C VAL A 414 -27.18 -41.87 -13.08
N THR A 415 -27.00 -43.19 -13.05
CA THR A 415 -26.51 -43.97 -14.18
C THR A 415 -27.46 -44.02 -15.37
N ALA A 416 -28.76 -43.81 -15.14
CA ALA A 416 -29.75 -43.59 -16.20
C ALA A 416 -29.57 -42.28 -16.95
N GLN A 417 -28.89 -41.28 -16.34
CA GLN A 417 -28.69 -39.95 -16.89
C GLN A 417 -27.24 -39.70 -17.37
N LEU A 418 -26.25 -40.27 -16.69
CA LEU A 418 -24.85 -40.07 -16.96
C LEU A 418 -24.14 -41.41 -17.22
N SER A 419 -23.41 -41.51 -18.32
CA SER A 419 -22.51 -42.65 -18.53
C SER A 419 -21.34 -42.61 -17.55
N ALA A 420 -20.69 -43.76 -17.34
CA ALA A 420 -19.49 -43.82 -16.47
C ALA A 420 -18.40 -42.80 -16.90
N ALA A 421 -18.17 -42.66 -18.21
CA ALA A 421 -17.21 -41.70 -18.74
C ALA A 421 -17.60 -40.23 -18.49
N GLN A 422 -18.90 -39.89 -18.57
CA GLN A 422 -19.40 -38.56 -18.23
C GLN A 422 -19.26 -38.27 -16.73
N LEU A 423 -19.55 -39.27 -15.90
CA LEU A 423 -19.36 -39.15 -14.45
C LEU A 423 -17.89 -38.98 -14.10
N ASP A 424 -16.99 -39.78 -14.69
CA ASP A 424 -15.53 -39.65 -14.48
C ASP A 424 -15.02 -38.27 -14.87
N ALA A 425 -15.49 -37.70 -15.96
CA ALA A 425 -15.13 -36.38 -16.42
C ALA A 425 -15.49 -35.27 -15.39
N LEU A 426 -16.58 -35.43 -14.63
CA LEU A 426 -16.94 -34.45 -13.60
C LEU A 426 -16.00 -34.43 -12.39
N PHE A 427 -15.28 -35.52 -12.15
CA PHE A 427 -14.26 -35.62 -11.11
C PHE A 427 -12.84 -35.37 -11.62
N ALA A 428 -12.67 -35.09 -12.92
CA ALA A 428 -11.38 -34.70 -13.47
C ALA A 428 -11.02 -33.26 -13.06
N ALA A 429 -9.74 -33.03 -12.77
CA ALA A 429 -9.26 -31.74 -12.29
C ALA A 429 -9.55 -30.55 -13.20
N ASP A 430 -9.79 -30.80 -14.49
CA ASP A 430 -9.99 -29.75 -15.49
C ASP A 430 -11.47 -29.39 -15.72
N SER A 431 -12.40 -30.20 -15.22
CA SER A 431 -13.84 -30.04 -15.50
C SER A 431 -14.52 -28.91 -14.71
N TRP A 432 -13.90 -28.43 -13.63
CA TRP A 432 -14.49 -27.48 -12.69
C TRP A 432 -13.84 -26.09 -12.71
N ARG A 433 -12.90 -25.82 -13.64
CA ARG A 433 -12.21 -24.51 -13.73
C ARG A 433 -13.16 -23.34 -14.03
N GLY A 434 -14.32 -23.63 -14.64
CA GLY A 434 -15.29 -22.62 -15.01
C GLY A 434 -14.66 -21.50 -15.83
N MET A 435 -14.81 -20.28 -15.36
CA MET A 435 -14.26 -19.08 -15.99
C MET A 435 -12.88 -18.66 -15.46
N ALA A 436 -12.18 -19.51 -14.71
CA ALA A 436 -10.92 -19.13 -14.07
C ALA A 436 -9.88 -18.57 -15.07
N ASP A 437 -9.68 -19.25 -16.20
CA ASP A 437 -8.74 -18.81 -17.24
C ASP A 437 -9.16 -17.47 -17.85
N THR A 438 -10.44 -17.28 -18.13
CA THR A 438 -10.97 -16.01 -18.65
C THR A 438 -10.78 -14.87 -17.66
N TRP A 439 -10.97 -15.13 -16.35
CA TRP A 439 -10.73 -14.10 -15.33
C TRP A 439 -9.24 -13.75 -15.20
N ILE A 440 -8.37 -14.74 -15.25
CA ILE A 440 -6.91 -14.52 -15.26
C ILE A 440 -6.54 -13.66 -16.47
N ASP A 441 -6.98 -13.99 -17.68
CA ASP A 441 -6.71 -13.23 -18.91
C ASP A 441 -7.16 -11.78 -18.79
N ARG A 442 -8.37 -11.55 -18.26
CA ARG A 442 -8.89 -10.19 -18.05
C ARG A 442 -8.06 -9.35 -17.08
N VAL A 443 -7.49 -9.96 -16.06
CA VAL A 443 -6.63 -9.27 -15.10
C VAL A 443 -5.27 -8.99 -15.73
N LEU A 444 -4.68 -9.97 -16.41
CA LEU A 444 -3.39 -9.83 -17.09
C LEU A 444 -3.42 -8.77 -18.21
N ALA A 445 -4.54 -8.64 -18.91
CA ALA A 445 -4.71 -7.63 -19.96
C ALA A 445 -4.78 -6.17 -19.45
N ARG A 446 -4.85 -5.95 -18.15
CA ARG A 446 -4.91 -4.60 -17.54
C ARG A 446 -3.57 -4.05 -17.07
N GLY A 447 -2.53 -4.88 -17.11
CA GLY A 447 -1.18 -4.57 -16.60
C GLY A 447 -0.19 -4.11 -17.64
#